data_7365eda7830c6c799f530f4c7a37da3a
#
_entry.id   7365eda7830c6c799f530f4c7a37da3a
#
_cell.length_a   1.000
_cell.length_b   1.000
_cell.length_c   1.000
_cell.angle_alpha   90.00
_cell.angle_beta   90.00
_cell.angle_gamma   90.00
#
_symmetry.space_group_name_H-M   'P 1'
#
loop_
_entity.id
_entity.type
_entity.pdbx_description
1 polymer ?
#
loop_
_entity_poly.entity_id
_entity_poly.type
_entity_poly.pdbx_seq_one_letter_code
_entity_poly.pdbx_strand_id
1 'polypeptide(L)'
;MSSTDLLKKVRKIEIKTRKLSRQIFAGEYHSAFKGRGMAFSEVREYQYGDDVRNMDWNVTARLNAPYVKVFEEEREMTVMLLVDVSGSGRFGSVSKTKRDLTAEVGAVLSFSASANNDKVGALFFSDKVEKFIPPKKGRSHLLMILRELIDFEPQSRKTDISEALRFLTNAIKKRCTAFLLSDLMDFNEDRKPKFEDALKIAAGRHDLSVINIYDKRERELPDIGMLRVSDAETGGEMWIDTSSRRVREEYAKWSEDVNIAVRQTLRKYKVDSADISTDSDYVKGLITLFKSR
;
A
#
# COMPACT_ATOMS: atom_id res chain seq x y z
N MET A 1 -13.04 14.95 -16.08
CA MET A 1 -11.79 14.92 -16.90
C MET A 1 -12.09 14.34 -18.28
N SER A 2 -11.49 14.85 -19.37
CA SER A 2 -11.69 14.20 -20.68
C SER A 2 -10.93 12.86 -20.73
N SER A 3 -11.45 11.89 -21.51
CA SER A 3 -10.79 10.58 -21.69
C SER A 3 -9.34 10.71 -22.19
N THR A 4 -9.06 11.74 -22.99
CA THR A 4 -7.73 12.06 -23.52
C THR A 4 -6.78 12.57 -22.44
N ASP A 5 -7.26 13.37 -21.49
CA ASP A 5 -6.45 13.91 -20.39
C ASP A 5 -6.12 12.80 -19.38
N LEU A 6 -7.06 11.90 -19.13
CA LEU A 6 -6.85 10.71 -18.30
C LEU A 6 -5.75 9.82 -18.89
N LEU A 7 -5.81 9.52 -20.19
CA LEU A 7 -4.79 8.71 -20.87
C LEU A 7 -3.40 9.36 -20.83
N LYS A 8 -3.33 10.69 -20.95
CA LYS A 8 -2.06 11.43 -20.80
C LYS A 8 -1.52 11.32 -19.38
N LYS A 9 -2.40 11.45 -18.36
CA LYS A 9 -2.03 11.33 -16.93
C LYS A 9 -1.53 9.93 -16.60
N VAL A 10 -2.26 8.88 -17.04
CA VAL A 10 -1.86 7.47 -16.90
C VAL A 10 -0.49 7.24 -17.55
N ARG A 11 -0.29 7.70 -18.79
CA ARG A 11 0.98 7.52 -19.50
C ARG A 11 2.15 8.26 -18.83
N LYS A 12 1.91 9.46 -18.33
CA LYS A 12 2.93 10.24 -17.58
C LYS A 12 3.35 9.51 -16.31
N ILE A 13 2.39 8.99 -15.55
CA ILE A 13 2.65 8.19 -14.34
C ILE A 13 3.36 6.89 -14.73
N GLU A 14 2.88 6.15 -15.74
CA GLU A 14 3.54 4.94 -16.25
C GLU A 14 5.03 5.16 -16.56
N ILE A 15 5.35 6.20 -17.34
CA ILE A 15 6.73 6.49 -17.74
C ILE A 15 7.60 6.82 -16.51
N LYS A 16 7.10 7.69 -15.62
CA LYS A 16 7.81 8.12 -14.41
C LYS A 16 8.05 6.95 -13.46
N THR A 17 7.01 6.19 -13.16
CA THR A 17 7.06 5.12 -12.16
C THR A 17 7.78 3.88 -12.67
N ARG A 18 7.65 3.53 -13.95
CA ARG A 18 8.37 2.40 -14.57
C ARG A 18 9.87 2.57 -14.53
N LYS A 19 10.38 3.81 -14.74
CA LYS A 19 11.80 4.11 -14.62
C LYS A 19 12.27 3.95 -13.17
N LEU A 20 11.52 4.50 -12.22
CA LEU A 20 11.81 4.41 -10.78
C LEU A 20 11.76 2.96 -10.29
N SER A 21 10.73 2.20 -10.68
CA SER A 21 10.59 0.79 -10.32
C SER A 21 11.79 -0.05 -10.77
N ARG A 22 12.25 0.14 -12.01
CA ARG A 22 13.39 -0.62 -12.54
C ARG A 22 14.73 -0.26 -11.89
N GLN A 23 14.95 1.03 -11.60
CA GLN A 23 16.25 1.51 -11.11
C GLN A 23 16.42 1.38 -9.61
N ILE A 24 15.35 1.53 -8.84
CA ILE A 24 15.42 1.71 -7.39
C ILE A 24 14.78 0.53 -6.65
N PHE A 25 13.65 0.04 -7.15
CA PHE A 25 12.84 -0.92 -6.41
C PHE A 25 13.02 -2.39 -6.79
N ALA A 26 13.59 -2.71 -7.97
CA ALA A 26 13.70 -4.11 -8.40
C ALA A 26 14.51 -4.97 -7.41
N GLY A 27 15.63 -4.45 -6.91
CA GLY A 27 16.46 -5.14 -5.92
C GLY A 27 15.90 -5.08 -4.50
N GLU A 28 15.53 -3.89 -4.05
CA GLU A 28 15.04 -3.63 -2.69
C GLU A 28 13.68 -4.31 -2.43
N TYR A 29 12.75 -4.19 -3.39
CA TYR A 29 11.45 -4.87 -3.32
C TYR A 29 11.61 -6.39 -3.27
N HIS A 30 12.43 -6.97 -4.16
CA HIS A 30 12.69 -8.41 -4.19
C HIS A 30 13.36 -8.90 -2.90
N SER A 31 14.24 -8.11 -2.29
CA SER A 31 14.89 -8.43 -1.02
C SER A 31 13.91 -8.39 0.15
N ALA A 32 13.04 -7.37 0.19
CA ALA A 32 12.10 -7.14 1.28
C ALA A 32 10.96 -8.18 1.31
N PHE A 33 10.49 -8.61 0.13
CA PHE A 33 9.34 -9.51 0.00
C PHE A 33 9.75 -10.86 -0.58
N LYS A 34 10.42 -11.69 0.24
CA LYS A 34 10.81 -13.05 -0.15
C LYS A 34 9.64 -14.03 0.02
N GLY A 35 9.09 -14.53 -1.09
CA GLY A 35 8.08 -15.60 -1.07
C GLY A 35 8.67 -16.94 -0.57
N ARG A 36 7.85 -17.77 0.09
CA ARG A 36 8.20 -19.13 0.50
C ARG A 36 7.41 -20.14 -0.35
N GLY A 37 7.80 -20.30 -1.60
CA GLY A 37 7.23 -21.33 -2.47
C GLY A 37 8.35 -22.06 -3.20
N MET A 38 8.30 -23.39 -3.23
CA MET A 38 9.17 -24.20 -4.08
C MET A 38 8.33 -24.75 -5.23
N ALA A 39 8.65 -24.36 -6.47
CA ALA A 39 8.09 -24.97 -7.66
C ALA A 39 9.09 -25.96 -8.25
N PHE A 40 8.56 -27.06 -8.78
CA PHE A 40 9.37 -28.02 -9.51
C PHE A 40 9.96 -27.31 -10.75
N SER A 41 11.30 -27.29 -10.88
CA SER A 41 12.01 -26.70 -12.01
C SER A 41 12.37 -27.77 -13.02
N GLU A 42 13.17 -28.74 -12.63
CA GLU A 42 13.68 -29.79 -13.49
C GLU A 42 14.03 -31.05 -12.72
N VAL A 43 14.34 -32.11 -13.46
CA VAL A 43 14.95 -33.34 -12.92
C VAL A 43 16.37 -33.42 -13.49
N ARG A 44 17.37 -33.50 -12.60
CA ARG A 44 18.77 -33.72 -13.00
C ARG A 44 19.36 -34.96 -12.32
N GLU A 45 20.48 -35.43 -12.81
CA GLU A 45 21.22 -36.49 -12.16
C GLU A 45 21.64 -36.09 -10.75
N TYR A 46 21.56 -37.03 -9.83
CA TYR A 46 22.01 -36.89 -8.45
C TYR A 46 23.48 -36.52 -8.37
N GLN A 47 23.82 -35.54 -7.59
CA GLN A 47 25.19 -35.17 -7.24
C GLN A 47 25.41 -35.40 -5.75
N TYR A 48 26.64 -35.77 -5.39
CA TYR A 48 26.99 -36.00 -3.99
C TYR A 48 26.73 -34.75 -3.14
N GLY A 49 25.86 -34.88 -2.14
CA GLY A 49 25.40 -33.77 -1.30
C GLY A 49 23.95 -33.36 -1.53
N ASP A 50 23.28 -33.87 -2.56
CA ASP A 50 21.83 -33.61 -2.78
C ASP A 50 20.99 -34.32 -1.71
N ASP A 51 19.86 -33.69 -1.33
CA ASP A 51 18.93 -34.28 -0.36
C ASP A 51 18.18 -35.47 -0.99
N VAL A 52 18.38 -36.66 -0.43
CA VAL A 52 17.77 -37.93 -0.86
C VAL A 52 16.23 -37.84 -0.86
N ARG A 53 15.62 -36.95 -0.06
CA ARG A 53 14.15 -36.74 -0.04
C ARG A 53 13.61 -36.18 -1.35
N ASN A 54 14.47 -35.53 -2.12
CA ASN A 54 14.11 -34.94 -3.43
C ASN A 54 14.31 -35.93 -4.58
N MET A 55 14.64 -37.16 -4.33
CA MET A 55 14.85 -38.17 -5.37
C MET A 55 13.57 -38.48 -6.15
N ASP A 56 13.64 -38.42 -7.49
CA ASP A 56 12.56 -38.86 -8.34
C ASP A 56 12.69 -40.32 -8.68
N TRP A 57 12.01 -41.17 -7.91
CA TRP A 57 12.06 -42.62 -8.06
C TRP A 57 11.51 -43.10 -9.40
N ASN A 58 10.57 -42.37 -10.03
CA ASN A 58 9.99 -42.75 -11.32
C ASN A 58 11.01 -42.53 -12.47
N VAL A 59 11.73 -41.42 -12.45
CA VAL A 59 12.76 -41.15 -13.44
C VAL A 59 13.97 -42.01 -13.22
N THR A 60 14.40 -42.20 -11.97
CA THR A 60 15.48 -43.09 -11.55
C THR A 60 15.24 -44.51 -12.03
N ALA A 61 14.02 -45.04 -11.87
CA ALA A 61 13.66 -46.39 -12.33
C ALA A 61 13.67 -46.54 -13.88
N ARG A 62 13.40 -45.47 -14.61
CA ARG A 62 13.39 -45.49 -16.08
C ARG A 62 14.77 -45.40 -16.70
N LEU A 63 15.66 -44.61 -16.06
CA LEU A 63 16.96 -44.26 -16.62
C LEU A 63 18.12 -45.06 -15.99
N ASN A 64 17.84 -45.90 -15.01
CA ASN A 64 18.80 -46.71 -14.24
C ASN A 64 19.97 -45.88 -13.64
N ALA A 65 19.72 -44.60 -13.37
CA ALA A 65 20.63 -43.68 -12.68
C ALA A 65 19.86 -42.85 -11.68
N PRO A 66 20.42 -42.44 -10.57
CA PRO A 66 19.71 -41.64 -9.57
C PRO A 66 19.44 -40.24 -10.08
N TYR A 67 18.18 -39.82 -10.01
CA TYR A 67 17.72 -38.46 -10.41
C TYR A 67 17.05 -37.77 -9.23
N VAL A 68 17.30 -36.47 -9.10
CA VAL A 68 16.68 -35.58 -8.08
C VAL A 68 15.82 -34.52 -8.73
N LYS A 69 14.71 -34.21 -8.06
CA LYS A 69 13.88 -33.07 -8.39
C LYS A 69 14.56 -31.80 -7.91
N VAL A 70 14.87 -30.92 -8.82
CA VAL A 70 15.32 -29.56 -8.51
C VAL A 70 14.10 -28.68 -8.37
N PHE A 71 13.98 -28.06 -7.22
CA PHE A 71 12.93 -27.09 -6.97
C PHE A 71 13.54 -25.69 -7.02
N GLU A 72 13.07 -24.87 -7.94
CA GLU A 72 13.31 -23.45 -7.90
C GLU A 72 12.24 -22.79 -7.03
N GLU A 73 12.66 -21.82 -6.26
CA GLU A 73 11.74 -21.03 -5.43
C GLU A 73 10.95 -20.09 -6.34
N GLU A 74 9.84 -20.61 -6.93
CA GLU A 74 8.94 -19.82 -7.74
C GLU A 74 8.12 -18.90 -6.81
N ARG A 75 8.52 -17.63 -6.81
CA ARG A 75 8.04 -16.61 -5.87
C ARG A 75 6.91 -15.78 -6.47
N GLU A 76 5.85 -16.43 -6.94
CA GLU A 76 4.64 -15.67 -7.27
C GLU A 76 4.00 -15.13 -5.99
N MET A 77 4.24 -13.87 -5.72
CA MET A 77 3.51 -13.21 -4.64
C MET A 77 2.21 -12.61 -5.15
N THR A 78 1.29 -12.45 -4.23
CA THR A 78 0.09 -11.64 -4.44
C THR A 78 0.26 -10.34 -3.71
N VAL A 79 0.17 -9.23 -4.43
CA VAL A 79 0.23 -7.88 -3.88
C VAL A 79 -1.15 -7.26 -3.91
N MET A 80 -1.61 -6.75 -2.78
CA MET A 80 -2.89 -6.06 -2.64
C MET A 80 -2.67 -4.61 -2.24
N LEU A 81 -3.20 -3.68 -3.01
CA LEU A 81 -3.28 -2.28 -2.63
C LEU A 81 -4.64 -2.01 -1.99
N LEU A 82 -4.65 -1.53 -0.74
CA LEU A 82 -5.83 -1.00 -0.07
C LEU A 82 -5.75 0.51 -0.15
N VAL A 83 -6.61 1.10 -0.95
CA VAL A 83 -6.54 2.51 -1.32
C VAL A 83 -7.71 3.25 -0.70
N ASP A 84 -7.39 4.13 0.23
CA ASP A 84 -8.34 5.05 0.82
C ASP A 84 -8.73 6.11 -0.22
N VAL A 85 -10.02 6.17 -0.53
CA VAL A 85 -10.61 7.13 -1.48
C VAL A 85 -11.59 8.08 -0.81
N SER A 86 -11.55 8.18 0.51
CA SER A 86 -12.38 9.09 1.31
C SER A 86 -12.20 10.56 0.91
N GLY A 87 -13.03 11.41 1.49
CA GLY A 87 -13.04 12.85 1.20
C GLY A 87 -11.72 13.57 1.48
N SER A 88 -10.98 13.11 2.48
CA SER A 88 -9.69 13.68 2.89
C SER A 88 -8.61 13.63 1.79
N GLY A 89 -8.69 12.65 0.87
CA GLY A 89 -7.75 12.50 -0.24
C GLY A 89 -7.71 13.69 -1.22
N ARG A 90 -8.76 14.53 -1.24
CA ARG A 90 -8.83 15.73 -2.10
C ARG A 90 -8.00 16.89 -1.56
N PHE A 91 -7.56 16.85 -0.32
CA PHE A 91 -6.75 17.90 0.29
C PHE A 91 -5.32 17.90 -0.26
N GLY A 92 -4.75 19.09 -0.38
CA GLY A 92 -3.35 19.31 -0.75
C GLY A 92 -3.03 20.79 -0.71
N SER A 93 -1.99 21.15 0.03
CA SER A 93 -1.56 22.54 0.25
C SER A 93 -0.47 23.01 -0.72
N VAL A 94 0.06 22.09 -1.53
CA VAL A 94 1.14 22.35 -2.48
C VAL A 94 0.67 22.03 -3.92
N SER A 95 1.56 21.61 -4.78
CA SER A 95 1.27 21.29 -6.20
C SER A 95 0.51 20.00 -6.42
N LYS A 96 0.37 19.15 -5.40
CA LYS A 96 -0.27 17.83 -5.46
C LYS A 96 -1.24 17.63 -4.31
N THR A 97 -2.33 16.94 -4.59
CA THR A 97 -3.24 16.43 -3.55
C THR A 97 -2.75 15.13 -2.96
N LYS A 98 -3.28 14.74 -1.79
CA LYS A 98 -3.03 13.39 -1.24
C LYS A 98 -3.45 12.30 -2.22
N ARG A 99 -4.55 12.49 -2.96
CA ARG A 99 -5.00 11.57 -4.01
C ARG A 99 -3.99 11.40 -5.14
N ASP A 100 -3.38 12.51 -5.62
CA ASP A 100 -2.35 12.43 -6.67
C ASP A 100 -1.13 11.66 -6.16
N LEU A 101 -0.74 11.90 -4.91
CA LEU A 101 0.37 11.19 -4.27
C LEU A 101 0.05 9.69 -4.06
N THR A 102 -1.16 9.37 -3.57
CA THR A 102 -1.63 7.99 -3.43
C THR A 102 -1.60 7.25 -4.77
N ALA A 103 -2.03 7.90 -5.86
CA ALA A 103 -1.97 7.32 -7.20
C ALA A 103 -0.53 7.08 -7.67
N GLU A 104 0.40 8.03 -7.43
CA GLU A 104 1.82 7.85 -7.78
C GLU A 104 2.45 6.70 -6.98
N VAL A 105 2.23 6.65 -5.67
CA VAL A 105 2.75 5.59 -4.78
C VAL A 105 2.19 4.22 -5.16
N GLY A 106 0.86 4.13 -5.31
CA GLY A 106 0.20 2.89 -5.73
C GLY A 106 0.67 2.40 -7.10
N ALA A 107 0.93 3.32 -8.03
CA ALA A 107 1.50 3.00 -9.34
C ALA A 107 2.92 2.42 -9.23
N VAL A 108 3.79 3.03 -8.41
CA VAL A 108 5.17 2.52 -8.20
C VAL A 108 5.14 1.11 -7.63
N LEU A 109 4.33 0.87 -6.59
CA LEU A 109 4.17 -0.45 -5.97
C LEU A 109 3.66 -1.48 -6.97
N SER A 110 2.64 -1.11 -7.76
CA SER A 110 2.05 -1.98 -8.77
C SER A 110 3.04 -2.34 -9.89
N PHE A 111 3.84 -1.37 -10.36
CA PHE A 111 4.88 -1.63 -11.37
C PHE A 111 6.01 -2.47 -10.81
N SER A 112 6.41 -2.26 -9.55
CA SER A 112 7.45 -3.05 -8.88
C SER A 112 7.03 -4.52 -8.75
N ALA A 113 5.81 -4.76 -8.29
CA ALA A 113 5.24 -6.10 -8.22
C ALA A 113 5.14 -6.76 -9.61
N SER A 114 4.63 -6.03 -10.61
CA SER A 114 4.53 -6.54 -11.99
C SER A 114 5.88 -6.83 -12.62
N ALA A 115 6.93 -6.07 -12.30
CA ALA A 115 8.29 -6.31 -12.78
C ALA A 115 8.89 -7.60 -12.21
N ASN A 116 8.47 -7.99 -11.00
CA ASN A 116 8.83 -9.25 -10.35
C ASN A 116 7.87 -10.41 -10.69
N ASN A 117 7.02 -10.24 -11.70
CA ASN A 117 6.05 -11.25 -12.14
C ASN A 117 4.99 -11.61 -11.08
N ASP A 118 4.72 -10.73 -10.11
CA ASP A 118 3.72 -10.91 -9.06
C ASP A 118 2.30 -10.59 -9.56
N LYS A 119 1.29 -11.13 -8.87
CA LYS A 119 -0.11 -10.78 -9.08
C LYS A 119 -0.43 -9.49 -8.33
N VAL A 120 -1.07 -8.54 -8.98
CA VAL A 120 -1.47 -7.26 -8.37
C VAL A 120 -2.98 -7.16 -8.34
N GLY A 121 -3.54 -6.82 -7.18
CA GLY A 121 -4.94 -6.48 -6.99
C GLY A 121 -5.08 -5.15 -6.26
N ALA A 122 -6.29 -4.60 -6.25
CA ALA A 122 -6.57 -3.36 -5.55
C ALA A 122 -7.97 -3.39 -4.89
N LEU A 123 -8.06 -2.78 -3.73
CA LEU A 123 -9.29 -2.54 -2.98
C LEU A 123 -9.40 -1.04 -2.74
N PHE A 124 -10.40 -0.41 -3.34
CA PHE A 124 -10.74 0.99 -3.09
C PHE A 124 -11.81 1.02 -2.01
N PHE A 125 -11.61 1.82 -0.97
CA PHE A 125 -12.52 1.88 0.16
C PHE A 125 -12.73 3.31 0.66
N SER A 126 -13.89 3.53 1.24
CA SER A 126 -14.31 4.67 2.03
C SER A 126 -14.75 4.16 3.42
N ASP A 127 -15.95 4.48 3.90
CA ASP A 127 -16.61 3.77 5.01
C ASP A 127 -17.20 2.41 4.60
N LYS A 128 -17.03 2.05 3.35
CA LYS A 128 -17.39 0.77 2.75
C LYS A 128 -16.41 0.37 1.67
N VAL A 129 -16.49 -0.89 1.24
CA VAL A 129 -15.78 -1.33 0.04
C VAL A 129 -16.44 -0.72 -1.19
N GLU A 130 -15.74 0.18 -1.86
CA GLU A 130 -16.22 0.85 -3.07
C GLU A 130 -15.96 0.01 -4.32
N LYS A 131 -14.78 -0.57 -4.43
CA LYS A 131 -14.39 -1.42 -5.57
C LYS A 131 -13.30 -2.40 -5.20
N PHE A 132 -13.50 -3.65 -5.61
CA PHE A 132 -12.48 -4.70 -5.50
C PHE A 132 -12.03 -5.16 -6.88
N ILE A 133 -10.72 -5.12 -7.11
CA ILE A 133 -10.06 -5.63 -8.31
C ILE A 133 -9.23 -6.85 -7.89
N PRO A 134 -9.65 -8.07 -8.25
CA PRO A 134 -8.96 -9.27 -7.84
C PRO A 134 -7.53 -9.33 -8.41
N PRO A 135 -6.59 -9.96 -7.67
CA PRO A 135 -5.19 -10.00 -8.09
C PRO A 135 -5.00 -10.84 -9.37
N LYS A 136 -4.45 -10.22 -10.40
CA LYS A 136 -4.10 -10.84 -11.68
C LYS A 136 -2.76 -10.33 -12.19
N LYS A 137 -2.16 -11.06 -13.12
CA LYS A 137 -0.98 -10.64 -13.88
C LYS A 137 -1.37 -9.93 -15.17
N GLY A 138 -0.40 -9.26 -15.73
CA GLY A 138 -0.46 -8.72 -17.09
C GLY A 138 -0.62 -7.21 -17.15
N ARG A 139 -0.07 -6.65 -18.22
CA ARG A 139 0.00 -5.20 -18.42
C ARG A 139 -1.37 -4.53 -18.50
N SER A 140 -2.32 -5.16 -19.18
CA SER A 140 -3.68 -4.61 -19.32
C SER A 140 -4.38 -4.50 -17.96
N HIS A 141 -4.20 -5.50 -17.10
CA HIS A 141 -4.75 -5.50 -15.74
C HIS A 141 -4.11 -4.40 -14.87
N LEU A 142 -2.78 -4.25 -14.98
CA LEU A 142 -2.07 -3.18 -14.30
C LEU A 142 -2.55 -1.79 -14.74
N LEU A 143 -2.71 -1.56 -16.05
CA LEU A 143 -3.21 -0.29 -16.57
C LEU A 143 -4.65 0.01 -16.13
N MET A 144 -5.48 -1.03 -15.95
CA MET A 144 -6.82 -0.87 -15.37
C MET A 144 -6.73 -0.39 -13.91
N ILE A 145 -5.87 -0.98 -13.08
CA ILE A 145 -5.66 -0.52 -11.69
C ILE A 145 -5.17 0.94 -11.68
N LEU A 146 -4.22 1.30 -12.56
CA LEU A 146 -3.71 2.68 -12.65
C LEU A 146 -4.79 3.68 -13.04
N ARG A 147 -5.67 3.31 -13.96
CA ARG A 147 -6.81 4.14 -14.33
C ARG A 147 -7.71 4.41 -13.14
N GLU A 148 -8.04 3.38 -12.37
CA GLU A 148 -8.85 3.52 -11.17
C GLU A 148 -8.15 4.38 -10.10
N LEU A 149 -6.85 4.19 -9.86
CA LEU A 149 -6.08 5.02 -8.92
C LEU A 149 -6.17 6.53 -9.24
N ILE A 150 -6.29 6.88 -10.52
CA ILE A 150 -6.29 8.28 -10.97
C ILE A 150 -7.71 8.87 -10.99
N ASP A 151 -8.70 8.12 -11.45
CA ASP A 151 -10.02 8.65 -11.86
C ASP A 151 -11.19 8.12 -11.00
N PHE A 152 -10.92 7.24 -10.02
CA PHE A 152 -11.99 6.66 -9.20
C PHE A 152 -12.75 7.73 -8.41
N GLU A 153 -14.05 7.77 -8.54
CA GLU A 153 -14.95 8.63 -7.76
C GLU A 153 -15.70 7.80 -6.73
N PRO A 154 -15.45 8.01 -5.42
CA PRO A 154 -16.14 7.26 -4.36
C PRO A 154 -17.58 7.71 -4.19
N GLN A 155 -18.42 6.80 -3.72
CA GLN A 155 -19.81 7.09 -3.38
C GLN A 155 -19.93 7.74 -2.00
N SER A 156 -19.00 7.45 -1.09
CA SER A 156 -18.95 8.03 0.24
C SER A 156 -17.68 8.85 0.45
N ARG A 157 -17.76 9.81 1.38
CA ARG A 157 -16.62 10.64 1.79
C ARG A 157 -16.04 10.23 3.14
N LYS A 158 -16.75 9.37 3.87
CA LYS A 158 -16.33 8.89 5.20
C LYS A 158 -15.24 7.84 5.09
N THR A 159 -14.61 7.51 6.22
CA THR A 159 -13.52 6.53 6.29
C THR A 159 -13.86 5.43 7.29
N ASP A 160 -13.63 4.16 6.93
CA ASP A 160 -13.59 3.00 7.81
C ASP A 160 -12.49 2.03 7.34
N ILE A 161 -11.32 2.14 7.96
CA ILE A 161 -10.16 1.28 7.67
C ILE A 161 -10.44 -0.16 8.11
N SER A 162 -11.24 -0.36 9.16
CA SER A 162 -11.57 -1.69 9.67
C SER A 162 -12.29 -2.52 8.62
N GLU A 163 -13.22 -1.91 7.87
CA GLU A 163 -13.96 -2.58 6.80
C GLU A 163 -13.02 -3.06 5.68
N ALA A 164 -12.08 -2.22 5.25
CA ALA A 164 -11.09 -2.59 4.25
C ALA A 164 -10.22 -3.78 4.69
N LEU A 165 -9.74 -3.77 5.94
CA LEU A 165 -8.90 -4.83 6.49
C LEU A 165 -9.67 -6.14 6.69
N ARG A 166 -10.94 -6.08 7.13
CA ARG A 166 -11.83 -7.24 7.22
C ARG A 166 -12.11 -7.82 5.85
N PHE A 167 -12.39 -6.97 4.87
CA PHE A 167 -12.63 -7.43 3.49
C PHE A 167 -11.38 -8.12 2.92
N LEU A 168 -10.19 -7.53 3.05
CA LEU A 168 -8.94 -8.16 2.62
C LEU A 168 -8.81 -9.57 3.20
N THR A 169 -8.99 -9.70 4.52
CA THR A 169 -8.86 -10.96 5.25
C THR A 169 -9.87 -12.02 4.80
N ASN A 170 -11.07 -11.57 4.39
CA ASN A 170 -12.14 -12.45 3.94
C ASN A 170 -12.01 -12.82 2.46
N ALA A 171 -11.61 -11.90 1.60
CA ALA A 171 -11.50 -12.09 0.16
C ALA A 171 -10.23 -12.85 -0.24
N ILE A 172 -9.09 -12.58 0.43
CA ILE A 172 -7.81 -13.19 0.12
C ILE A 172 -7.47 -14.26 1.16
N LYS A 173 -7.67 -15.53 0.79
CA LYS A 173 -7.45 -16.66 1.73
C LYS A 173 -5.97 -17.03 1.91
N LYS A 174 -5.16 -16.86 0.88
CA LYS A 174 -3.71 -17.09 0.93
C LYS A 174 -3.00 -15.86 1.48
N ARG A 175 -1.87 -16.08 2.16
CA ARG A 175 -1.02 -14.97 2.61
C ARG A 175 -0.62 -14.10 1.40
N CYS A 176 -0.82 -12.81 1.49
CA CYS A 176 -0.43 -11.83 0.48
C CYS A 176 0.36 -10.69 1.11
N THR A 177 1.10 -9.96 0.31
CA THR A 177 1.67 -8.67 0.70
C THR A 177 0.62 -7.60 0.47
N ALA A 178 0.27 -6.85 1.50
CA ALA A 178 -0.77 -5.83 1.42
C ALA A 178 -0.21 -4.45 1.80
N PHE A 179 -0.50 -3.45 0.99
CA PHE A 179 -0.14 -2.06 1.26
C PHE A 179 -1.41 -1.25 1.52
N LEU A 180 -1.55 -0.72 2.73
CA LEU A 180 -2.61 0.21 3.09
C LEU A 180 -2.12 1.64 2.81
N LEU A 181 -2.78 2.35 1.90
CA LEU A 181 -2.52 3.73 1.50
C LEU A 181 -3.65 4.60 2.06
N SER A 182 -3.39 5.32 3.15
CA SER A 182 -4.39 6.16 3.84
C SER A 182 -3.69 7.23 4.67
N ASP A 183 -4.39 8.26 5.10
CA ASP A 183 -3.93 9.22 6.12
C ASP A 183 -4.16 8.73 7.56
N LEU A 184 -4.78 7.55 7.71
CA LEU A 184 -5.03 6.87 8.98
C LEU A 184 -5.91 7.66 9.97
N MET A 185 -6.70 8.61 9.48
CA MET A 185 -7.57 9.46 10.29
C MET A 185 -8.92 8.79 10.58
N ASP A 186 -8.87 7.65 11.31
CA ASP A 186 -10.05 6.86 11.72
C ASP A 186 -9.97 6.53 13.22
N PHE A 187 -10.59 7.38 14.06
CA PHE A 187 -10.48 7.36 15.50
C PHE A 187 -11.85 7.28 16.17
N ASN A 188 -11.89 6.67 17.35
CA ASN A 188 -13.03 6.73 18.25
C ASN A 188 -13.01 8.02 19.12
N GLU A 189 -14.03 8.19 19.97
CA GLU A 189 -14.15 9.33 20.89
C GLU A 189 -12.96 9.41 21.86
N ASP A 190 -12.36 8.27 22.25
CA ASP A 190 -11.18 8.18 23.12
C ASP A 190 -9.86 8.45 22.37
N ARG A 191 -9.90 8.88 21.12
CA ARG A 191 -8.73 9.10 20.24
C ARG A 191 -7.88 7.84 20.00
N LYS A 192 -8.48 6.66 20.06
CA LYS A 192 -7.84 5.40 19.70
C LYS A 192 -8.19 5.02 18.26
N PRO A 193 -7.24 4.48 17.49
CA PRO A 193 -7.53 3.99 16.15
C PRO A 193 -8.65 2.95 16.17
N LYS A 194 -9.76 3.19 15.43
CA LYS A 194 -10.89 2.25 15.38
C LYS A 194 -10.50 0.93 14.71
N PHE A 195 -9.50 0.96 13.86
CA PHE A 195 -9.05 -0.18 13.08
C PHE A 195 -8.09 -1.13 13.82
N GLU A 196 -7.79 -0.93 15.10
CA GLU A 196 -6.81 -1.70 15.85
C GLU A 196 -7.07 -3.22 15.81
N ASP A 197 -8.31 -3.66 16.07
CA ASP A 197 -8.64 -5.10 16.06
C ASP A 197 -8.56 -5.71 14.67
N ALA A 198 -9.03 -5.01 13.64
CA ALA A 198 -8.95 -5.45 12.26
C ALA A 198 -7.50 -5.50 11.78
N LEU A 199 -6.67 -4.53 12.19
CA LEU A 199 -5.23 -4.49 11.91
C LEU A 199 -4.51 -5.70 12.50
N LYS A 200 -4.79 -6.03 13.77
CA LYS A 200 -4.25 -7.23 14.43
C LYS A 200 -4.52 -8.51 13.64
N ILE A 201 -5.75 -8.68 13.17
CA ILE A 201 -6.15 -9.87 12.41
C ILE A 201 -5.48 -9.88 11.05
N ALA A 202 -5.49 -8.76 10.32
CA ALA A 202 -4.91 -8.64 8.99
C ALA A 202 -3.38 -8.83 9.02
N ALA A 203 -2.66 -8.23 9.97
CA ALA A 203 -1.23 -8.39 10.14
C ALA A 203 -0.82 -9.83 10.51
N GLY A 204 -1.69 -10.55 11.26
CA GLY A 204 -1.47 -11.97 11.56
C GLY A 204 -1.63 -12.89 10.34
N ARG A 205 -2.45 -12.51 9.37
CA ARG A 205 -2.74 -13.34 8.18
C ARG A 205 -1.93 -12.96 6.94
N HIS A 206 -1.64 -11.69 6.78
CA HIS A 206 -0.99 -11.13 5.61
C HIS A 206 0.29 -10.41 6.01
N ASP A 207 1.12 -10.15 5.05
CA ASP A 207 2.30 -9.30 5.19
C ASP A 207 1.89 -7.85 4.91
N LEU A 208 1.47 -7.15 5.99
CA LEU A 208 0.86 -5.83 5.90
C LEU A 208 1.90 -4.72 6.10
N SER A 209 1.90 -3.75 5.21
CA SER A 209 2.62 -2.48 5.35
C SER A 209 1.66 -1.31 5.22
N VAL A 210 1.92 -0.26 5.96
CA VAL A 210 1.10 0.95 5.96
C VAL A 210 1.89 2.12 5.38
N ILE A 211 1.30 2.84 4.45
CA ILE A 211 1.85 4.05 3.89
C ILE A 211 0.91 5.19 4.28
N ASN A 212 1.35 5.93 5.28
CA ASN A 212 0.65 7.10 5.80
C ASN A 212 0.90 8.29 4.87
N ILE A 213 -0.15 8.70 4.16
CA ILE A 213 -0.11 9.81 3.20
C ILE A 213 -0.78 11.03 3.83
N TYR A 214 0.00 12.08 4.04
CA TYR A 214 -0.48 13.28 4.72
C TYR A 214 -0.04 14.56 4.03
N ASP A 215 -0.72 15.65 4.34
CA ASP A 215 -0.27 17.01 4.00
C ASP A 215 0.22 17.70 5.26
N LYS A 216 1.28 18.50 5.13
CA LYS A 216 1.89 19.21 6.25
C LYS A 216 0.94 20.16 6.95
N ARG A 217 0.00 20.76 6.19
CA ARG A 217 -1.00 21.69 6.71
C ARG A 217 -2.12 21.00 7.51
N GLU A 218 -2.26 19.69 7.37
CA GLU A 218 -3.13 18.90 8.25
C GLU A 218 -2.50 18.63 9.61
N ARG A 219 -1.20 18.83 9.77
CA ARG A 219 -0.48 18.64 11.04
C ARG A 219 -0.17 19.97 11.72
N GLU A 220 0.02 21.05 10.94
CA GLU A 220 0.42 22.35 11.43
C GLU A 220 -0.38 23.45 10.73
N LEU A 221 -1.13 24.23 11.50
CA LEU A 221 -1.86 25.37 10.99
C LEU A 221 -0.87 26.53 10.67
N PRO A 222 -0.99 27.17 9.49
CA PRO A 222 -0.18 28.34 9.16
C PRO A 222 -0.69 29.59 9.92
N ASP A 223 0.18 30.56 10.18
CA ASP A 223 -0.19 31.87 10.73
C ASP A 223 -0.66 32.79 9.58
N ILE A 224 -1.96 32.77 9.28
CA ILE A 224 -2.57 33.52 8.18
C ILE A 224 -3.87 34.25 8.57
N GLY A 225 -4.14 34.38 9.88
CA GLY A 225 -5.35 35.02 10.37
C GLY A 225 -6.55 34.06 10.42
N MET A 226 -7.73 34.59 10.11
CA MET A 226 -8.97 33.82 10.09
C MET A 226 -8.99 32.86 8.89
N LEU A 227 -9.00 31.56 9.17
CA LEU A 227 -9.05 30.49 8.19
C LEU A 227 -10.40 29.77 8.24
N ARG A 228 -11.09 29.69 7.12
CA ARG A 228 -12.26 28.82 6.97
C ARG A 228 -11.79 27.42 6.65
N VAL A 229 -12.10 26.47 7.50
CA VAL A 229 -11.83 25.05 7.32
C VAL A 229 -13.14 24.31 7.10
N SER A 230 -13.11 23.30 6.25
CA SER A 230 -14.25 22.41 6.07
C SER A 230 -13.82 20.98 6.39
N ASP A 231 -14.69 20.27 7.10
CA ASP A 231 -14.52 18.84 7.34
C ASP A 231 -14.74 18.09 6.01
N ALA A 232 -13.75 17.35 5.59
CA ALA A 232 -13.76 16.62 4.32
C ALA A 232 -14.81 15.50 4.28
N GLU A 233 -15.19 14.93 5.44
CA GLU A 233 -16.13 13.82 5.56
C GLU A 233 -17.57 14.30 5.69
N THR A 234 -17.84 15.26 6.57
CA THR A 234 -19.18 15.75 6.89
C THR A 234 -19.59 16.96 6.07
N GLY A 235 -18.62 17.69 5.53
CA GLY A 235 -18.83 18.98 4.85
C GLY A 235 -19.13 20.13 5.80
N GLY A 236 -19.05 19.92 7.12
CA GLY A 236 -19.18 20.98 8.13
C GLY A 236 -18.09 22.03 7.98
N GLU A 237 -18.43 23.28 8.19
CA GLU A 237 -17.51 24.40 8.08
C GLU A 237 -17.36 25.14 9.39
N MET A 238 -16.12 25.56 9.70
CA MET A 238 -15.84 26.39 10.86
C MET A 238 -14.75 27.40 10.55
N TRP A 239 -14.77 28.52 11.29
CA TRP A 239 -13.72 29.52 11.26
C TRP A 239 -12.74 29.30 12.40
N ILE A 240 -11.46 29.27 12.09
CA ILE A 240 -10.37 29.13 13.06
C ILE A 240 -9.49 30.37 12.97
N ASP A 241 -9.23 31.01 14.11
CA ASP A 241 -8.25 32.10 14.19
C ASP A 241 -6.85 31.52 14.30
N THR A 242 -6.17 31.45 13.17
CA THR A 242 -4.80 30.92 13.10
C THR A 242 -3.74 31.96 13.47
N SER A 243 -4.09 33.24 13.73
CA SER A 243 -3.16 34.20 14.29
C SER A 243 -2.87 33.92 15.77
N SER A 244 -3.81 33.26 16.47
CA SER A 244 -3.62 32.84 17.85
C SER A 244 -2.58 31.71 17.95
N ARG A 245 -1.45 32.01 18.58
CA ARG A 245 -0.39 31.03 18.84
C ARG A 245 -0.91 29.82 19.63
N ARG A 246 -1.79 30.08 20.62
CA ARG A 246 -2.40 29.03 21.44
C ARG A 246 -3.19 28.04 20.59
N VAL A 247 -4.00 28.50 19.65
CA VAL A 247 -4.80 27.67 18.75
C VAL A 247 -3.89 26.77 17.91
N ARG A 248 -2.81 27.34 17.36
CA ARG A 248 -1.84 26.58 16.56
C ARG A 248 -1.12 25.50 17.39
N GLU A 249 -0.70 25.83 18.61
CA GLU A 249 -0.02 24.89 19.51
C GLU A 249 -0.97 23.76 19.98
N GLU A 250 -2.21 24.09 20.32
CA GLU A 250 -3.23 23.09 20.70
C GLU A 250 -3.53 22.13 19.54
N TYR A 251 -3.65 22.66 18.31
CA TYR A 251 -3.86 21.83 17.12
C TYR A 251 -2.66 20.93 16.80
N ALA A 252 -1.45 21.47 16.81
CA ALA A 252 -0.23 20.72 16.57
C ALA A 252 -0.05 19.60 17.60
N LYS A 253 -0.33 19.87 18.88
CA LYS A 253 -0.31 18.87 19.93
C LYS A 253 -1.35 17.77 19.69
N TRP A 254 -2.58 18.14 19.36
CA TRP A 254 -3.62 17.17 19.02
C TRP A 254 -3.18 16.26 17.86
N SER A 255 -2.65 16.85 16.79
CA SER A 255 -2.15 16.11 15.64
C SER A 255 -1.01 15.15 16.00
N GLU A 256 -0.07 15.59 16.84
CA GLU A 256 1.03 14.72 17.30
C GLU A 256 0.53 13.57 18.18
N ASP A 257 -0.40 13.83 19.12
CA ASP A 257 -0.99 12.80 19.98
C ASP A 257 -1.65 11.70 19.13
N VAL A 258 -2.39 12.09 18.08
CA VAL A 258 -3.03 11.18 17.12
C VAL A 258 -1.97 10.37 16.37
N ASN A 259 -0.92 11.01 15.85
CA ASN A 259 0.17 10.32 15.16
C ASN A 259 0.90 9.33 16.08
N ILE A 260 1.12 9.68 17.33
CA ILE A 260 1.74 8.79 18.32
C ILE A 260 0.86 7.56 18.56
N ALA A 261 -0.44 7.73 18.71
CA ALA A 261 -1.38 6.62 18.91
C ALA A 261 -1.36 5.63 17.72
N VAL A 262 -1.36 6.14 16.48
CA VAL A 262 -1.23 5.32 15.27
C VAL A 262 0.10 4.56 15.28
N ARG A 263 1.23 5.25 15.47
CA ARG A 263 2.56 4.62 15.45
C ARG A 263 2.71 3.55 16.54
N GLN A 264 2.16 3.80 17.73
CA GLN A 264 2.14 2.81 18.83
C GLN A 264 1.34 1.57 18.43
N THR A 265 0.16 1.76 17.82
CA THR A 265 -0.68 0.67 17.32
C THR A 265 0.02 -0.16 16.26
N LEU A 266 0.64 0.48 15.26
CA LEU A 266 1.40 -0.21 14.20
C LEU A 266 2.58 -1.01 14.79
N ARG A 267 3.36 -0.42 15.70
CA ARG A 267 4.48 -1.09 16.38
C ARG A 267 4.04 -2.28 17.21
N LYS A 268 2.92 -2.15 17.93
CA LYS A 268 2.34 -3.23 18.77
C LYS A 268 2.09 -4.49 17.96
N TYR A 269 1.65 -4.35 16.72
CA TYR A 269 1.36 -5.48 15.82
C TYR A 269 2.45 -5.75 14.79
N LYS A 270 3.63 -5.13 14.94
CA LYS A 270 4.79 -5.30 14.05
C LYS A 270 4.45 -5.02 12.58
N VAL A 271 3.66 -3.99 12.35
CA VAL A 271 3.31 -3.52 11.01
C VAL A 271 4.28 -2.43 10.60
N ASP A 272 5.00 -2.67 9.50
CA ASP A 272 5.93 -1.69 8.95
C ASP A 272 5.18 -0.51 8.36
N SER A 273 5.71 0.69 8.54
CA SER A 273 5.06 1.89 8.04
C SER A 273 6.03 2.93 7.50
N ALA A 274 5.56 3.70 6.53
CA ALA A 274 6.24 4.89 6.03
C ALA A 274 5.30 6.09 6.08
N ASP A 275 5.83 7.23 6.56
CA ASP A 275 5.15 8.52 6.49
C ASP A 275 5.60 9.26 5.22
N ILE A 276 4.65 9.61 4.34
CA ILE A 276 4.93 10.29 3.07
C ILE A 276 4.06 11.56 2.98
N SER A 277 4.73 12.70 2.91
CA SER A 277 4.06 14.00 2.78
C SER A 277 3.90 14.41 1.32
N THR A 278 2.86 15.22 1.02
CA THR A 278 2.59 15.78 -0.31
C THR A 278 3.72 16.65 -0.86
N ASP A 279 4.54 17.24 0.00
CA ASP A 279 5.70 18.08 -0.33
C ASP A 279 7.04 17.32 -0.36
N SER A 280 7.06 16.03 0.01
CA SER A 280 8.27 15.23 0.12
C SER A 280 8.53 14.34 -1.11
N ASP A 281 9.78 13.85 -1.20
CA ASP A 281 10.14 12.80 -2.16
C ASP A 281 9.71 11.42 -1.62
N TYR A 282 8.56 10.94 -2.08
CA TYR A 282 7.99 9.65 -1.67
C TYR A 282 8.91 8.46 -1.98
N VAL A 283 9.83 8.60 -2.93
CA VAL A 283 10.78 7.52 -3.29
C VAL A 283 11.66 7.17 -2.11
N LYS A 284 12.16 8.19 -1.39
CA LYS A 284 12.99 7.98 -0.19
C LYS A 284 12.20 7.25 0.91
N GLY A 285 10.95 7.64 1.13
CA GLY A 285 10.07 6.99 2.10
C GLY A 285 9.86 5.50 1.80
N LEU A 286 9.61 5.16 0.53
CA LEU A 286 9.44 3.77 0.10
C LEU A 286 10.73 2.95 0.20
N ILE A 287 11.88 3.52 -0.17
CA ILE A 287 13.18 2.86 -0.02
C ILE A 287 13.46 2.56 1.46
N THR A 288 13.20 3.52 2.35
CA THR A 288 13.39 3.32 3.80
C THR A 288 12.49 2.20 4.31
N LEU A 289 11.20 2.17 3.89
CA LEU A 289 10.27 1.10 4.24
C LEU A 289 10.78 -0.28 3.80
N PHE A 290 11.32 -0.39 2.58
CA PHE A 290 11.80 -1.68 2.07
C PHE A 290 13.12 -2.11 2.73
N LYS A 291 13.99 -1.18 3.10
CA LYS A 291 15.26 -1.49 3.79
C LYS A 291 15.08 -1.90 5.25
N SER A 292 14.00 -1.48 5.88
CA SER A 292 13.70 -1.84 7.27
C SER A 292 13.11 -3.25 7.42
N ARG A 293 12.86 -3.94 6.32
CA ARG A 293 12.31 -5.31 6.22
C ARG A 293 13.38 -6.31 5.84
#